data_690cc2688e05e108afc79747ed6c3244
#
_entry.id   690cc2688e05e108afc79747ed6c3244
#
_cell.length_a   1.000
_cell.length_b   1.000
_cell.length_c   1.000
_cell.angle_alpha   90.00
_cell.angle_beta   90.00
_cell.angle_gamma   90.00
#
_symmetry.space_group_name_H-M   'P 1'
#
loop_
_entity.id
_entity.type
_entity.pdbx_description
1 polymer ?
#
loop_
_entity_poly.entity_id
_entity_poly.type
_entity_poly.pdbx_seq_one_letter_code
_entity_poly.pdbx_strand_id
1 'polypeptide(L)'
;MKLKFSFINNKKMEIREIDTQKILGEIEKEVEKIFYEFSRLKVAVFGDSMLDSYLIGDTTRISPEAPVPVVHISKSYFKPGGAANTAVNIKKIGGCKVKLFSVVGEDKEGNXLEDLMKKEGVEVFFVRDRSRPTTQKTRVIARGQHVVRIDTEKTHNIEYTLAEKIISELKEXEFDVIVLSDYAKGFFSENITNAIKEKRNSAKILCDPKPQNIKLFEGVYMILPNIKEAYEIKKIVAGGKEENLNETARKIRENLKIKKIVITQGEDGLSFFSESEAFHIIAFAKDVYDVTGAGDTTTAAFALCEGIGLEDEKSAVFASICASCKVSHLGTYSPTKTEIVKVLKNLINFK
;
A
#
# COMPACT_ATOMS: atom_id res chain seq x y z
N MET A 1 20.56 32.45 40.25
CA MET A 1 19.79 32.07 39.07
C MET A 1 20.43 30.81 38.45
N LYS A 2 19.88 29.61 38.77
CA LYS A 2 20.43 28.34 38.30
C LYS A 2 19.77 28.00 36.95
N LEU A 3 20.55 28.05 35.88
CA LEU A 3 20.12 27.55 34.57
C LEU A 3 20.00 26.02 34.64
N LYS A 4 18.78 25.52 34.50
CA LYS A 4 18.52 24.09 34.29
C LYS A 4 18.84 23.75 32.86
N PHE A 5 19.98 23.10 32.63
CA PHE A 5 20.25 22.44 31.37
C PHE A 5 19.39 21.16 31.31
N SER A 6 18.39 21.14 30.42
CA SER A 6 17.71 19.88 30.09
C SER A 6 18.64 19.04 29.21
N PHE A 7 19.11 17.94 29.77
CA PHE A 7 19.81 16.93 28.97
C PHE A 7 18.80 16.24 28.06
N ILE A 8 18.84 16.60 26.80
CA ILE A 8 18.18 15.80 25.77
C ILE A 8 19.03 14.55 25.58
N ASN A 9 18.53 13.43 26.06
CA ASN A 9 19.16 12.13 25.89
C ASN A 9 19.13 11.75 24.40
N ASN A 10 20.17 12.09 23.66
CA ASN A 10 20.38 11.66 22.28
C ASN A 10 20.93 10.22 22.29
N LYS A 11 20.14 9.27 22.79
CA LYS A 11 20.45 7.85 22.54
C LYS A 11 20.15 7.58 21.06
N LYS A 12 21.19 7.36 20.27
CA LYS A 12 21.04 6.81 18.92
C LYS A 12 20.32 5.47 19.03
N MET A 13 19.10 5.39 18.58
CA MET A 13 18.36 4.14 18.52
C MET A 13 19.04 3.26 17.45
N GLU A 14 19.52 2.08 17.86
CA GLU A 14 20.11 1.12 16.93
C GLU A 14 19.03 0.20 16.38
N ILE A 15 19.14 -0.14 15.10
CA ILE A 15 18.25 -1.10 14.46
C ILE A 15 18.62 -2.48 14.99
N ARG A 16 17.70 -3.11 15.71
CA ARG A 16 17.95 -4.43 16.32
C ARG A 16 17.50 -5.55 15.37
N GLU A 17 18.15 -6.68 15.48
CA GLU A 17 17.67 -7.92 14.89
C GLU A 17 16.59 -8.50 15.78
N ILE A 18 15.59 -9.12 15.18
CA ILE A 18 14.51 -9.78 15.93
C ILE A 18 14.59 -11.29 15.73
N ASP A 19 14.13 -12.04 16.71
CA ASP A 19 14.04 -13.51 16.61
C ASP A 19 12.80 -13.89 15.78
N THR A 20 13.00 -13.88 14.47
CA THR A 20 11.94 -14.14 13.49
C THR A 20 11.33 -15.54 13.70
N GLN A 21 12.14 -16.56 14.04
CA GLN A 21 11.63 -17.93 14.23
C GLN A 21 10.70 -18.02 15.46
N LYS A 22 11.05 -17.35 16.54
CA LYS A 22 10.18 -17.25 17.71
C LYS A 22 8.84 -16.60 17.34
N ILE A 23 8.90 -15.46 16.64
CA ILE A 23 7.71 -14.70 16.23
C ILE A 23 6.81 -15.53 15.29
N LEU A 24 7.39 -16.25 14.32
CA LEU A 24 6.64 -17.16 13.43
C LEU A 24 5.86 -18.20 14.25
N GLY A 25 6.51 -18.80 15.27
CA GLY A 25 5.86 -19.77 16.14
C GLY A 25 4.74 -19.16 17.00
N GLU A 26 4.89 -17.90 17.43
CA GLU A 26 3.83 -17.18 18.15
C GLU A 26 2.64 -16.88 17.23
N ILE A 27 2.91 -16.38 16.02
CA ILE A 27 1.85 -16.12 15.03
C ILE A 27 1.09 -17.42 14.71
N GLU A 28 1.78 -18.55 14.52
CA GLU A 28 1.13 -19.84 14.22
C GLU A 28 0.11 -20.22 15.30
N LYS A 29 0.48 -20.08 16.57
CA LYS A 29 -0.40 -20.41 17.71
C LYS A 29 -1.65 -19.55 17.75
N GLU A 30 -1.56 -18.30 17.27
CA GLU A 30 -2.63 -17.32 17.34
C GLU A 30 -3.32 -17.08 15.98
N VAL A 31 -2.89 -17.75 14.91
CA VAL A 31 -3.27 -17.41 13.53
C VAL A 31 -4.78 -17.42 13.30
N GLU A 32 -5.52 -18.38 13.86
CA GLU A 32 -6.98 -18.44 13.71
C GLU A 32 -7.65 -17.26 14.43
N LYS A 33 -7.15 -16.88 15.61
CA LYS A 33 -7.63 -15.72 16.36
C LYS A 33 -7.35 -14.43 15.58
N ILE A 34 -6.14 -14.29 15.03
CA ILE A 34 -5.72 -13.11 14.21
C ILE A 34 -6.71 -12.95 13.05
N PHE A 35 -6.97 -14.00 12.28
CA PHE A 35 -7.90 -13.90 11.14
C PHE A 35 -9.34 -13.65 11.58
N TYR A 36 -9.76 -14.21 12.71
CA TYR A 36 -11.08 -13.94 13.28
C TYR A 36 -11.23 -12.45 13.62
N GLU A 37 -10.23 -11.86 14.31
CA GLU A 37 -10.27 -10.42 14.64
C GLU A 37 -10.20 -9.56 13.38
N PHE A 38 -9.39 -9.92 12.39
CA PHE A 38 -9.37 -9.23 11.10
C PHE A 38 -10.77 -9.16 10.49
N SER A 39 -11.51 -10.27 10.49
CA SER A 39 -12.83 -10.36 9.83
C SER A 39 -13.88 -9.40 10.41
N ARG A 40 -13.64 -8.90 11.62
CA ARG A 40 -14.56 -7.99 12.31
C ARG A 40 -14.32 -6.52 11.99
N LEU A 41 -13.17 -6.20 11.39
CA LEU A 41 -12.79 -4.82 11.11
C LEU A 41 -13.67 -4.17 10.03
N LYS A 42 -13.80 -2.86 10.14
CA LYS A 42 -14.34 -1.98 9.11
C LYS A 42 -13.19 -1.11 8.61
N VAL A 43 -12.79 -1.29 7.36
CA VAL A 43 -11.63 -0.59 6.80
C VAL A 43 -12.08 0.29 5.64
N ALA A 44 -11.67 1.57 5.66
CA ALA A 44 -11.81 2.45 4.51
C ALA A 44 -10.48 2.54 3.78
N VAL A 45 -10.54 2.54 2.45
CA VAL A 45 -9.38 2.86 1.60
C VAL A 45 -9.72 4.11 0.81
N PHE A 46 -8.85 5.10 0.86
CA PHE A 46 -8.96 6.34 0.07
C PHE A 46 -7.77 6.40 -0.87
N GLY A 47 -8.00 6.77 -2.13
CA GLY A 47 -6.85 6.97 -3.00
C GLY A 47 -7.10 6.85 -4.49
N ASP A 48 -6.00 6.80 -5.21
CA ASP A 48 -5.97 6.76 -6.66
C ASP A 48 -6.16 5.33 -7.16
N SER A 49 -7.39 5.01 -7.60
CA SER A 49 -7.68 3.71 -8.20
C SER A 49 -7.36 3.72 -9.69
N MET A 50 -7.03 2.55 -10.22
CA MET A 50 -6.74 2.40 -11.64
C MET A 50 -7.13 1.02 -12.13
N LEU A 51 -7.27 0.90 -13.45
CA LEU A 51 -7.55 -0.36 -14.12
C LEU A 51 -6.24 -0.88 -14.72
N ASP A 52 -5.71 -1.96 -14.18
CA ASP A 52 -4.58 -2.67 -14.79
C ASP A 52 -5.11 -3.59 -15.89
N SER A 53 -4.68 -3.33 -17.13
CA SER A 53 -5.08 -4.08 -18.33
C SER A 53 -3.89 -4.91 -18.81
N TYR A 54 -4.12 -6.18 -19.08
CA TYR A 54 -3.10 -7.11 -19.56
C TYR A 54 -3.52 -7.62 -20.94
N LEU A 55 -2.68 -7.34 -21.95
CA LEU A 55 -2.79 -7.83 -23.31
C LEU A 55 -1.66 -8.84 -23.52
N ILE A 56 -2.02 -10.12 -23.54
CA ILE A 56 -1.03 -11.21 -23.64
C ILE A 56 -1.11 -11.84 -25.01
N GLY A 57 0.04 -12.04 -25.64
CA GLY A 57 0.08 -12.59 -26.97
C GLY A 57 1.45 -13.08 -27.39
N ASP A 58 1.63 -13.16 -28.71
CA ASP A 58 2.89 -13.57 -29.32
C ASP A 58 3.33 -12.53 -30.35
N THR A 59 4.61 -12.48 -30.63
CA THR A 59 5.18 -11.66 -31.69
C THR A 59 6.05 -12.53 -32.60
N THR A 60 5.75 -12.52 -33.89
CA THR A 60 6.43 -13.35 -34.90
C THR A 60 7.02 -12.53 -36.05
N ARG A 61 6.69 -11.23 -36.11
CA ARG A 61 7.17 -10.36 -37.20
C ARG A 61 7.31 -8.91 -36.74
N ILE A 62 8.12 -8.19 -37.49
CA ILE A 62 8.24 -6.73 -37.41
C ILE A 62 7.19 -6.12 -38.35
N SER A 63 6.64 -4.98 -37.97
CA SER A 63 5.69 -4.24 -38.80
C SER A 63 6.34 -3.75 -40.11
N PRO A 64 5.65 -3.80 -41.23
CA PRO A 64 6.14 -3.16 -42.46
C PRO A 64 6.05 -1.63 -42.37
N GLU A 65 5.30 -1.08 -41.44
CA GLU A 65 5.04 0.36 -41.30
C GLU A 65 6.13 1.08 -40.47
N ALA A 66 6.81 0.33 -39.57
CA ALA A 66 7.84 0.89 -38.67
C ALA A 66 8.62 -0.27 -38.04
N PRO A 67 9.85 -0.05 -37.56
CA PRO A 67 10.67 -1.10 -36.92
C PRO A 67 10.17 -1.44 -35.50
N VAL A 68 8.92 -1.86 -35.40
CA VAL A 68 8.27 -2.24 -34.12
C VAL A 68 7.66 -3.66 -34.25
N PRO A 69 7.65 -4.45 -33.18
CA PRO A 69 7.02 -5.77 -33.22
C PRO A 69 5.50 -5.68 -33.39
N VAL A 70 4.93 -6.64 -34.14
CA VAL A 70 3.48 -6.83 -34.19
C VAL A 70 3.11 -7.89 -33.17
N VAL A 71 2.29 -7.54 -32.18
CA VAL A 71 1.84 -8.47 -31.15
C VAL A 71 0.43 -8.95 -31.47
N HIS A 72 0.27 -10.25 -31.66
CA HIS A 72 -1.02 -10.90 -31.84
C HIS A 72 -1.58 -11.28 -30.48
N ILE A 73 -2.63 -10.57 -30.04
CA ILE A 73 -3.23 -10.75 -28.72
C ILE A 73 -4.10 -12.03 -28.71
N SER A 74 -3.77 -12.95 -27.82
CA SER A 74 -4.51 -14.21 -27.61
C SER A 74 -5.38 -14.16 -26.34
N LYS A 75 -5.04 -13.31 -25.38
CA LYS A 75 -5.77 -13.20 -24.11
C LYS A 75 -5.71 -11.76 -23.61
N SER A 76 -6.83 -11.28 -23.07
CA SER A 76 -6.89 -9.99 -22.39
C SER A 76 -7.69 -10.12 -21.10
N TYR A 77 -7.28 -9.36 -20.08
CA TYR A 77 -8.03 -9.29 -18.82
C TYR A 77 -7.68 -8.02 -18.06
N PHE A 78 -8.53 -7.70 -17.12
CA PHE A 78 -8.37 -6.53 -16.24
C PHE A 78 -8.18 -6.96 -14.79
N LYS A 79 -7.46 -6.14 -14.03
CA LYS A 79 -7.33 -6.28 -12.57
C LYS A 79 -7.44 -4.92 -11.90
N PRO A 80 -7.92 -4.87 -10.66
CA PRO A 80 -7.84 -3.64 -9.86
C PRO A 80 -6.38 -3.26 -9.62
N GLY A 81 -6.05 -1.96 -9.72
CA GLY A 81 -4.72 -1.42 -9.46
C GLY A 81 -4.79 -0.20 -8.53
N GLY A 82 -3.65 0.18 -7.97
CA GLY A 82 -3.55 1.29 -7.02
C GLY A 82 -4.41 1.06 -5.78
N ALA A 83 -5.15 2.07 -5.34
CA ALA A 83 -6.01 1.99 -4.16
C ALA A 83 -7.03 0.83 -4.26
N ALA A 84 -7.50 0.50 -5.47
CA ALA A 84 -8.38 -0.64 -5.68
C ALA A 84 -7.67 -1.97 -5.38
N ASN A 85 -6.38 -2.11 -5.75
CA ASN A 85 -5.58 -3.29 -5.40
C ASN A 85 -5.36 -3.39 -3.88
N THR A 86 -5.07 -2.28 -3.22
CA THR A 86 -4.94 -2.22 -1.75
C THR A 86 -6.23 -2.70 -1.07
N ALA A 87 -7.39 -2.21 -1.53
CA ALA A 87 -8.71 -2.60 -0.99
C ALA A 87 -8.98 -4.11 -1.18
N VAL A 88 -8.64 -4.66 -2.35
CA VAL A 88 -8.81 -6.11 -2.62
C VAL A 88 -7.86 -6.93 -1.73
N ASN A 89 -6.62 -6.47 -1.52
CA ASN A 89 -5.69 -7.14 -0.60
C ASN A 89 -6.27 -7.19 0.82
N ILE A 90 -6.75 -6.06 1.33
CA ILE A 90 -7.38 -6.00 2.68
C ILE A 90 -8.56 -6.98 2.74
N LYS A 91 -9.41 -6.99 1.72
CA LYS A 91 -10.58 -7.88 1.65
C LYS A 91 -10.20 -9.35 1.66
N LYS A 92 -9.22 -9.75 0.83
CA LYS A 92 -8.83 -11.17 0.70
C LYS A 92 -8.04 -11.68 1.90
N ILE A 93 -7.14 -10.87 2.45
CA ILE A 93 -6.37 -11.23 3.63
C ILE A 93 -7.27 -11.23 4.87
N GLY A 94 -8.03 -10.15 5.07
CA GLY A 94 -8.78 -9.92 6.30
C GLY A 94 -10.17 -10.55 6.35
N GLY A 95 -10.82 -10.74 5.21
CA GLY A 95 -12.23 -11.16 5.17
C GLY A 95 -13.20 -10.10 5.66
N CYS A 96 -12.73 -8.92 5.99
CA CYS A 96 -13.45 -7.85 6.68
C CYS A 96 -14.34 -7.01 5.75
N LYS A 97 -15.03 -6.00 6.33
CA LYS A 97 -15.78 -5.02 5.57
C LYS A 97 -14.81 -3.96 5.03
N VAL A 98 -14.78 -3.79 3.70
CA VAL A 98 -13.89 -2.81 3.06
C VAL A 98 -14.74 -1.87 2.18
N LYS A 99 -14.50 -0.57 2.35
CA LYS A 99 -15.10 0.47 1.50
C LYS A 99 -14.00 1.30 0.85
N LEU A 100 -14.04 1.40 -0.48
CA LEU A 100 -13.06 2.14 -1.27
C LEU A 100 -13.66 3.46 -1.75
N PHE A 101 -12.98 4.56 -1.43
CA PHE A 101 -13.30 5.90 -1.90
C PHE A 101 -12.28 6.31 -2.96
N SER A 102 -12.76 6.63 -4.16
CA SER A 102 -11.85 6.98 -5.25
C SER A 102 -12.53 7.85 -6.30
N VAL A 103 -11.75 8.30 -7.29
CA VAL A 103 -12.26 9.02 -8.45
C VAL A 103 -12.01 8.17 -9.70
N VAL A 104 -13.00 8.11 -10.57
CA VAL A 104 -12.92 7.45 -11.88
C VAL A 104 -13.48 8.38 -12.95
N GLY A 105 -13.17 8.11 -14.21
CA GLY A 105 -13.79 8.80 -15.34
C GLY A 105 -15.25 8.41 -15.51
N GLU A 106 -15.99 9.21 -16.30
CA GLU A 106 -17.34 8.84 -16.73
C GLU A 106 -17.21 8.02 -18.03
N ASP A 107 -16.62 6.82 -17.93
CA ASP A 107 -16.22 5.99 -19.06
C ASP A 107 -16.43 4.48 -18.76
N LYS A 108 -16.21 3.67 -19.79
CA LYS A 108 -16.38 2.21 -19.71
C LYS A 108 -15.33 1.56 -18.78
N GLU A 109 -14.15 2.15 -18.68
CA GLU A 109 -13.07 1.68 -17.83
C GLU A 109 -13.44 1.85 -16.35
N GLY A 110 -14.08 2.98 -15.99
CA GLY A 110 -14.61 3.21 -14.65
C GLY A 110 -15.71 2.21 -14.27
N ASN A 111 -16.56 1.87 -15.23
CA ASN A 111 -17.56 0.81 -15.00
C ASN A 111 -16.93 -0.56 -14.81
N UNK A 112 -15.87 -0.85 -15.50
CA UNK A 112 -15.17 -1.95 -15.42
C UNK A 112 -14.64 -2.14 -14.18
N LEU A 113 -13.99 -1.13 -13.67
CA LEU A 113 -13.36 -1.18 -12.36
C LEU A 113 -14.38 -1.38 -11.24
N GLU A 114 -15.48 -0.66 -11.29
CA GLU A 114 -16.57 -0.81 -10.31
C GLU A 114 -17.10 -2.25 -10.25
N ASP A 115 -17.34 -2.87 -11.41
CA ASP A 115 -17.81 -4.26 -11.48
C ASP A 115 -16.78 -5.25 -10.93
N LEU A 116 -15.49 -5.02 -11.19
CA LEU A 116 -14.41 -5.83 -10.60
C LEU A 116 -14.42 -5.73 -9.08
N MET A 117 -14.56 -4.52 -8.53
CA MET A 117 -14.58 -4.33 -7.08
C MET A 117 -15.78 -5.02 -6.44
N LYS A 118 -16.96 -4.96 -7.07
CA LYS A 118 -18.17 -5.67 -6.60
C LYS A 118 -17.93 -7.19 -6.56
N LYS A 119 -17.29 -7.76 -7.61
CA LYS A 119 -16.94 -9.19 -7.67
C LYS A 119 -15.95 -9.60 -6.57
N GLU A 120 -15.05 -8.70 -6.20
CA GLU A 120 -14.09 -8.93 -5.11
C GLU A 120 -14.70 -8.70 -3.72
N GLY A 121 -15.98 -8.29 -3.65
CA GLY A 121 -16.69 -8.06 -2.39
C GLY A 121 -16.27 -6.80 -1.65
N VAL A 122 -15.78 -5.80 -2.40
CA VAL A 122 -15.41 -4.48 -1.87
C VAL A 122 -16.51 -3.48 -2.21
N GLU A 123 -17.02 -2.78 -1.18
CA GLU A 123 -17.95 -1.68 -1.38
C GLU A 123 -17.19 -0.48 -1.95
N VAL A 124 -17.76 0.19 -2.94
CA VAL A 124 -17.12 1.36 -3.56
C VAL A 124 -17.97 2.62 -3.45
N PHE A 125 -17.29 3.74 -3.25
CA PHE A 125 -17.84 5.07 -3.40
C PHE A 125 -16.96 5.81 -4.43
N PHE A 126 -17.34 5.68 -5.70
CA PHE A 126 -16.61 6.33 -6.80
C PHE A 126 -17.29 7.63 -7.19
N VAL A 127 -16.58 8.76 -7.10
CA VAL A 127 -17.02 9.99 -7.74
C VAL A 127 -16.61 9.96 -9.22
N ARG A 128 -17.53 10.35 -10.10
CA ARG A 128 -17.32 10.36 -11.56
C ARG A 128 -16.86 11.76 -11.99
N ASP A 129 -15.68 11.82 -12.61
CA ASP A 129 -15.08 13.07 -13.09
C ASP A 129 -15.00 13.08 -14.62
N ARG A 130 -15.80 13.93 -15.27
CA ARG A 130 -15.86 14.07 -16.73
C ARG A 130 -14.58 14.66 -17.32
N SER A 131 -13.77 15.32 -16.52
CA SER A 131 -12.55 16.01 -16.98
C SER A 131 -11.36 15.07 -17.19
N ARG A 132 -11.48 13.81 -16.70
CA ARG A 132 -10.39 12.82 -16.79
C ARG A 132 -10.91 11.47 -17.25
N PRO A 133 -10.07 10.68 -17.93
CA PRO A 133 -10.34 9.25 -18.11
C PRO A 133 -10.08 8.50 -16.81
N THR A 134 -10.72 7.34 -16.64
CA THR A 134 -10.31 6.39 -15.60
C THR A 134 -8.84 6.03 -15.83
N THR A 135 -8.01 6.13 -14.80
CA THR A 135 -6.59 5.77 -14.91
C THR A 135 -6.47 4.32 -15.35
N GLN A 136 -5.77 4.07 -16.44
CA GLN A 136 -5.55 2.72 -16.96
C GLN A 136 -4.08 2.50 -17.29
N LYS A 137 -3.55 1.34 -16.89
CA LYS A 137 -2.19 0.91 -17.20
C LYS A 137 -2.27 -0.38 -18.04
N THR A 138 -2.08 -0.25 -19.34
CA THR A 138 -2.15 -1.38 -20.28
C THR A 138 -0.74 -1.96 -20.48
N ARG A 139 -0.55 -3.20 -20.09
CA ARG A 139 0.71 -3.93 -20.25
C ARG A 139 0.57 -4.90 -21.42
N VAL A 140 1.38 -4.70 -22.44
CA VAL A 140 1.47 -5.61 -23.61
C VAL A 140 2.59 -6.60 -23.33
N ILE A 141 2.25 -7.89 -23.28
CA ILE A 141 3.17 -8.97 -22.93
C ILE A 141 3.21 -9.96 -24.10
N ALA A 142 4.39 -10.22 -24.64
CA ALA A 142 4.58 -11.22 -25.70
C ALA A 142 5.67 -12.19 -25.27
N ARG A 143 5.42 -13.50 -25.41
CA ARG A 143 6.34 -14.56 -25.01
C ARG A 143 6.83 -14.44 -23.55
N GLY A 144 5.94 -13.99 -22.67
CA GLY A 144 6.25 -13.83 -21.25
C GLY A 144 7.06 -12.57 -20.90
N GLN A 145 7.36 -11.70 -21.86
CA GLN A 145 8.13 -10.48 -21.65
C GLN A 145 7.28 -9.22 -21.89
N HIS A 146 7.53 -8.19 -21.11
CA HIS A 146 6.91 -6.87 -21.32
C HIS A 146 7.45 -6.22 -22.59
N VAL A 147 6.55 -5.95 -23.55
CA VAL A 147 6.88 -5.24 -24.79
C VAL A 147 6.75 -3.73 -24.60
N VAL A 148 5.64 -3.29 -24.01
CA VAL A 148 5.35 -1.88 -23.76
C VAL A 148 4.26 -1.74 -22.70
N ARG A 149 4.31 -0.62 -21.96
CA ARG A 149 3.20 -0.19 -21.10
C ARG A 149 2.61 1.10 -21.66
N ILE A 150 1.30 1.15 -21.75
CA ILE A 150 0.55 2.31 -22.23
C ILE A 150 -0.27 2.83 -21.04
N ASP A 151 -0.03 4.07 -20.65
CA ASP A 151 -0.72 4.71 -19.51
C ASP A 151 -1.72 5.73 -20.06
N THR A 152 -2.99 5.57 -19.73
CA THR A 152 -4.08 6.51 -20.02
C THR A 152 -4.47 7.16 -18.70
N GLU A 153 -4.14 8.43 -18.51
CA GLU A 153 -4.39 9.11 -17.24
C GLU A 153 -4.34 10.63 -17.36
N LYS A 154 -4.98 11.31 -16.41
CA LYS A 154 -4.79 12.73 -16.10
C LYS A 154 -4.61 12.85 -14.59
N THR A 155 -3.69 13.72 -14.16
CA THR A 155 -3.24 13.76 -12.77
C THR A 155 -3.60 15.07 -12.04
N HIS A 156 -4.46 15.91 -12.64
CA HIS A 156 -4.93 17.12 -11.97
C HIS A 156 -5.80 16.76 -10.75
N ASN A 157 -5.86 17.65 -9.79
CA ASN A 157 -6.66 17.45 -8.58
C ASN A 157 -8.16 17.36 -8.94
N ILE A 158 -8.90 16.56 -8.20
CA ILE A 158 -10.35 16.47 -8.36
C ILE A 158 -11.00 17.80 -7.98
N GLU A 159 -12.11 18.12 -8.64
CA GLU A 159 -12.87 19.35 -8.36
C GLU A 159 -13.42 19.36 -6.94
N TYR A 160 -13.55 20.55 -6.39
CA TYR A 160 -14.06 20.79 -5.04
C TYR A 160 -15.41 20.07 -4.81
N THR A 161 -16.33 20.19 -5.78
CA THR A 161 -17.68 19.58 -5.69
C THR A 161 -17.62 18.05 -5.57
N LEU A 162 -16.64 17.40 -6.20
CA LEU A 162 -16.45 15.96 -6.09
C LEU A 162 -15.80 15.60 -4.76
N ALA A 163 -14.86 16.42 -4.28
CA ALA A 163 -14.24 16.24 -2.96
C ALA A 163 -15.29 16.33 -1.85
N GLU A 164 -16.24 17.29 -1.95
CA GLU A 164 -17.32 17.45 -0.96
C GLU A 164 -18.23 16.21 -0.88
N LYS A 165 -18.49 15.53 -2.00
CA LYS A 165 -19.25 14.27 -1.99
C LYS A 165 -18.52 13.17 -1.19
N ILE A 166 -17.21 13.07 -1.37
CA ILE A 166 -16.37 12.11 -0.63
C ILE A 166 -16.39 12.44 0.87
N ILE A 167 -16.23 13.72 1.21
CA ILE A 167 -16.22 14.21 2.60
C ILE A 167 -17.57 13.94 3.28
N SER A 168 -18.67 14.21 2.57
CA SER A 168 -20.02 13.97 3.11
C SER A 168 -20.25 12.48 3.39
N GLU A 169 -19.86 11.61 2.47
CA GLU A 169 -19.98 10.16 2.65
C GLU A 169 -19.10 9.67 3.81
N LEU A 170 -17.87 10.19 3.93
CA LEU A 170 -16.96 9.84 5.03
C LEU A 170 -17.54 10.20 6.41
N LYS A 171 -18.21 11.31 6.53
CA LYS A 171 -18.79 11.78 7.82
C LYS A 171 -19.80 10.77 8.39
N GLU A 172 -20.54 10.10 7.55
CA GLU A 172 -21.56 9.11 7.92
C GLU A 172 -21.02 7.71 8.28
N UNK A 173 -19.67 7.28 8.00
CA UNK A 173 -19.12 6.07 8.14
C UNK A 173 -18.19 6.06 9.24
N GLU A 174 -18.24 5.08 9.99
CA GLU A 174 -17.23 4.83 11.03
C GLU A 174 -16.35 3.63 10.65
N PHE A 175 -15.05 3.77 10.85
CA PHE A 175 -14.04 2.78 10.47
C PHE A 175 -13.07 2.55 11.63
N ASP A 176 -12.54 1.34 11.73
CA ASP A 176 -11.47 0.99 12.68
C ASP A 176 -10.10 1.43 12.12
N VAL A 177 -9.95 1.33 10.79
CA VAL A 177 -8.71 1.69 10.07
C VAL A 177 -9.06 2.44 8.80
N ILE A 178 -8.26 3.46 8.50
CA ILE A 178 -8.31 4.20 7.23
C ILE A 178 -6.95 4.07 6.56
N VAL A 179 -6.94 3.64 5.29
CA VAL A 179 -5.72 3.53 4.47
C VAL A 179 -5.75 4.59 3.37
N LEU A 180 -4.67 5.34 3.25
CA LEU A 180 -4.48 6.33 2.20
C LEU A 180 -3.48 5.73 1.19
N SER A 181 -3.96 5.41 -0.02
CA SER A 181 -3.15 4.80 -1.07
C SER A 181 -2.92 5.84 -2.17
N ASP A 182 -1.77 6.51 -2.10
CA ASP A 182 -1.44 7.65 -2.95
C ASP A 182 -0.56 7.22 -4.13
N TYR A 183 -1.04 7.51 -5.34
CA TYR A 183 -0.31 7.31 -6.60
C TYR A 183 -0.09 8.65 -7.33
N ALA A 184 -0.38 9.76 -6.63
CA ALA A 184 -0.23 11.13 -7.17
C ALA A 184 -1.03 11.32 -8.48
N LYS A 185 -2.26 10.82 -8.52
CA LYS A 185 -3.16 10.99 -9.65
C LYS A 185 -4.27 12.03 -9.38
N GLY A 186 -4.11 12.78 -8.27
CA GLY A 186 -4.95 13.95 -7.99
C GLY A 186 -6.17 13.67 -7.13
N PHE A 187 -6.26 12.51 -6.50
CA PHE A 187 -7.34 12.23 -5.53
C PHE A 187 -7.20 13.07 -4.26
N PHE A 188 -5.98 13.13 -3.72
CA PHE A 188 -5.76 13.80 -2.44
C PHE A 188 -5.63 15.32 -2.59
N SER A 189 -6.44 16.03 -1.82
CA SER A 189 -6.39 17.48 -1.63
C SER A 189 -6.36 17.78 -0.13
N GLU A 190 -6.05 19.02 0.24
CA GLU A 190 -6.09 19.45 1.66
C GLU A 190 -7.46 19.19 2.29
N ASN A 191 -8.54 19.47 1.56
CA ASN A 191 -9.90 19.29 2.07
C ASN A 191 -10.18 17.82 2.43
N ILE A 192 -9.87 16.90 1.52
CA ILE A 192 -10.07 15.45 1.72
C ILE A 192 -9.18 14.96 2.88
N THR A 193 -7.90 15.32 2.86
CA THR A 193 -6.97 14.82 3.90
C THR A 193 -7.30 15.38 5.27
N ASN A 194 -7.74 16.62 5.36
CA ASN A 194 -8.16 17.21 6.64
C ASN A 194 -9.42 16.52 7.19
N ALA A 195 -10.42 16.28 6.33
CA ALA A 195 -11.64 15.54 6.74
C ALA A 195 -11.29 14.11 7.22
N ILE A 196 -10.38 13.43 6.54
CA ILE A 196 -9.92 12.11 6.98
C ILE A 196 -9.21 12.21 8.35
N LYS A 197 -8.35 13.21 8.53
CA LYS A 197 -7.63 13.41 9.79
C LYS A 197 -8.54 13.72 10.98
N GLU A 198 -9.75 14.21 10.77
CA GLU A 198 -10.75 14.37 11.84
C GLU A 198 -11.13 13.02 12.48
N LYS A 199 -11.02 11.92 11.73
CA LYS A 199 -11.29 10.54 12.22
C LYS A 199 -10.15 9.93 13.05
N ARG A 200 -9.01 10.61 13.23
CA ARG A 200 -7.81 10.06 13.90
C ARG A 200 -7.99 9.59 15.34
N ASN A 201 -9.05 10.04 16.02
CA ASN A 201 -9.35 9.61 17.38
C ASN A 201 -10.14 8.30 17.43
N SER A 202 -10.82 7.94 16.33
CA SER A 202 -11.63 6.72 16.23
C SER A 202 -11.02 5.67 15.30
N ALA A 203 -10.13 6.07 14.40
CA ALA A 203 -9.50 5.16 13.42
C ALA A 203 -7.98 5.38 13.35
N LYS A 204 -7.22 4.31 13.18
CA LYS A 204 -5.80 4.42 12.82
C LYS A 204 -5.68 4.75 11.32
N ILE A 205 -4.93 5.79 10.99
CA ILE A 205 -4.76 6.24 9.61
C ILE A 205 -3.37 5.85 9.12
N LEU A 206 -3.31 4.95 8.13
CA LEU A 206 -2.07 4.51 7.50
C LEU A 206 -1.98 5.10 6.10
N CYS A 207 -0.76 5.42 5.64
CA CYS A 207 -0.57 6.01 4.32
C CYS A 207 0.59 5.36 3.57
N ASP A 208 0.34 4.95 2.33
CA ASP A 208 1.36 4.61 1.34
C ASP A 208 1.52 5.86 0.46
N PRO A 209 2.51 6.74 0.74
CA PRO A 209 2.56 8.07 0.16
C PRO A 209 3.46 8.16 -1.07
N LYS A 210 3.13 9.08 -1.98
CA LYS A 210 4.12 9.58 -2.95
C LYS A 210 4.80 10.85 -2.40
N PRO A 211 6.12 10.99 -2.59
CA PRO A 211 6.87 12.09 -1.99
C PRO A 211 6.30 13.49 -2.24
N GLN A 212 5.78 13.76 -3.45
CA GLN A 212 5.24 15.08 -3.77
C GLN A 212 4.03 15.48 -2.94
N ASN A 213 3.27 14.52 -2.42
CA ASN A 213 2.05 14.76 -1.63
C ASN A 213 2.28 14.65 -0.11
N ILE A 214 3.50 14.36 0.32
CA ILE A 214 3.79 13.94 1.70
C ILE A 214 3.30 14.95 2.76
N LYS A 215 3.33 16.24 2.46
CA LYS A 215 2.87 17.28 3.39
C LYS A 215 1.39 17.18 3.71
N LEU A 216 0.58 16.64 2.79
CA LEU A 216 -0.85 16.41 3.02
C LEU A 216 -1.08 15.37 4.14
N PHE A 217 -0.10 14.50 4.37
CA PHE A 217 -0.22 13.36 5.28
C PHE A 217 0.44 13.61 6.66
N GLU A 218 0.79 14.86 6.98
CA GLU A 218 1.29 15.21 8.32
C GLU A 218 0.26 14.79 9.38
N GLY A 219 0.73 14.13 10.45
CA GLY A 219 -0.08 13.73 11.59
C GLY A 219 -0.85 12.42 11.41
N VAL A 220 -0.66 11.69 10.31
CA VAL A 220 -1.20 10.32 10.19
C VAL A 220 -0.49 9.37 11.15
N TYR A 221 -1.10 8.24 11.46
CA TYR A 221 -0.56 7.30 12.44
C TYR A 221 0.71 6.61 11.92
N MET A 222 0.70 6.12 10.66
CA MET A 222 1.81 5.35 10.07
C MET A 222 1.97 5.70 8.59
N ILE A 223 3.22 5.72 8.10
CA ILE A 223 3.48 5.76 6.65
C ILE A 223 4.35 4.58 6.22
N LEU A 224 4.19 4.15 4.95
CA LEU A 224 4.85 2.94 4.42
C LEU A 224 5.56 3.21 3.07
N PRO A 225 6.53 4.14 3.03
CA PRO A 225 7.27 4.38 1.79
C PRO A 225 8.27 3.27 1.47
N ASN A 226 8.64 3.12 0.20
CA ASN A 226 9.83 2.35 -0.15
C ASN A 226 11.10 3.19 0.14
N ILE A 227 12.28 2.55 0.05
CA ILE A 227 13.55 3.18 0.40
C ILE A 227 13.84 4.45 -0.41
N LYS A 228 13.52 4.45 -1.70
CA LYS A 228 13.72 5.63 -2.57
C LYS A 228 12.79 6.77 -2.15
N GLU A 229 11.52 6.44 -1.97
CA GLU A 229 10.52 7.41 -1.49
C GLU A 229 10.91 7.96 -0.11
N ALA A 230 11.42 7.13 0.81
CA ALA A 230 11.84 7.59 2.12
C ALA A 230 12.94 8.66 2.04
N TYR A 231 13.95 8.46 1.20
CA TYR A 231 15.00 9.47 1.01
C TYR A 231 14.46 10.75 0.36
N GLU A 232 13.57 10.65 -0.63
CA GLU A 232 12.91 11.80 -1.25
C GLU A 232 12.04 12.58 -0.25
N ILE A 233 11.25 11.86 0.53
CA ILE A 233 10.41 12.44 1.61
C ILE A 233 11.31 13.19 2.60
N LYS A 234 12.37 12.56 3.09
CA LYS A 234 13.31 13.19 4.03
C LYS A 234 13.87 14.50 3.46
N LYS A 235 14.24 14.50 2.17
CA LYS A 235 14.74 15.70 1.50
C LYS A 235 13.70 16.82 1.47
N ILE A 236 12.42 16.49 1.26
CA ILE A 236 11.30 17.45 1.23
C ILE A 236 11.01 18.04 2.61
N VAL A 237 11.01 17.20 3.68
CA VAL A 237 10.55 17.64 5.00
C VAL A 237 11.67 18.13 5.92
N ALA A 238 12.91 17.70 5.70
CA ALA A 238 14.05 18.03 6.58
C ALA A 238 15.28 18.55 5.84
N GLY A 239 15.32 18.45 4.52
CA GLY A 239 16.49 18.88 3.73
C GLY A 239 17.76 18.09 4.05
N GLY A 240 18.92 18.68 3.72
CA GLY A 240 20.23 18.14 4.09
C GLY A 240 20.76 17.00 3.23
N LYS A 241 21.94 16.49 3.61
CA LYS A 241 22.63 15.42 2.89
C LYS A 241 21.98 14.06 3.16
N GLU A 242 22.33 13.06 2.38
CA GLU A 242 21.98 11.66 2.65
C GLU A 242 22.53 11.23 4.00
N GLU A 243 21.72 10.44 4.71
CA GLU A 243 22.01 9.93 6.02
C GLU A 243 21.64 8.44 6.04
N ASN A 244 22.03 7.73 7.09
CA ASN A 244 21.62 6.35 7.24
C ASN A 244 20.10 6.24 7.41
N LEU A 245 19.56 5.05 7.22
CA LEU A 245 18.12 4.82 7.20
C LEU A 245 17.44 5.18 8.52
N ASN A 246 18.09 4.91 9.65
CA ASN A 246 17.58 5.22 10.98
C ASN A 246 17.37 6.73 11.18
N GLU A 247 18.38 7.52 10.83
CA GLU A 247 18.32 8.98 10.92
C GLU A 247 17.28 9.55 9.93
N THR A 248 17.20 8.96 8.73
CA THR A 248 16.19 9.29 7.73
C THR A 248 14.78 9.08 8.30
N ALA A 249 14.51 7.90 8.85
CA ALA A 249 13.20 7.57 9.44
C ALA A 249 12.87 8.50 10.61
N ARG A 250 13.84 8.74 11.50
CA ARG A 250 13.67 9.65 12.66
C ARG A 250 13.25 11.06 12.20
N LYS A 251 13.98 11.63 11.24
CA LYS A 251 13.68 12.97 10.73
C LYS A 251 12.32 13.05 10.06
N ILE A 252 11.95 12.03 9.28
CA ILE A 252 10.62 11.96 8.66
C ILE A 252 9.55 11.97 9.77
N ARG A 253 9.69 11.09 10.78
CA ARG A 253 8.72 10.97 11.87
C ARG A 253 8.54 12.29 12.61
N GLU A 254 9.63 12.92 12.98
CA GLU A 254 9.62 14.19 13.75
C GLU A 254 8.97 15.32 12.96
N ASN A 255 9.38 15.50 11.69
CA ASN A 255 8.87 16.60 10.84
C ASN A 255 7.42 16.42 10.43
N LEU A 256 6.97 15.18 10.21
CA LEU A 256 5.59 14.88 9.85
C LEU A 256 4.71 14.54 11.05
N LYS A 257 5.24 14.48 12.27
CA LYS A 257 4.49 14.17 13.50
C LYS A 257 3.75 12.83 13.41
N ILE A 258 4.41 11.81 12.84
CA ILE A 258 3.85 10.46 12.68
C ILE A 258 4.42 9.52 13.74
N LYS A 259 3.64 8.49 14.13
CA LYS A 259 4.05 7.57 15.20
C LYS A 259 4.96 6.47 14.70
N LYS A 260 4.68 5.91 13.54
CA LYS A 260 5.38 4.75 12.98
C LYS A 260 5.74 4.96 11.51
N ILE A 261 6.87 4.41 11.10
CA ILE A 261 7.24 4.35 9.68
C ILE A 261 7.77 2.95 9.37
N VAL A 262 7.30 2.38 8.28
CA VAL A 262 7.81 1.12 7.70
C VAL A 262 8.45 1.47 6.37
N ILE A 263 9.73 1.14 6.21
CA ILE A 263 10.44 1.40 4.95
C ILE A 263 10.67 0.06 4.26
N THR A 264 10.02 -0.15 3.11
CA THR A 264 10.21 -1.37 2.32
C THR A 264 11.48 -1.26 1.47
N GLN A 265 12.24 -2.36 1.38
CA GLN A 265 13.57 -2.39 0.77
C GLN A 265 13.70 -3.50 -0.29
N GLY A 266 12.57 -3.92 -0.88
CA GLY A 266 12.55 -4.96 -1.91
C GLY A 266 13.08 -6.30 -1.39
N GLU A 267 14.11 -6.82 -2.04
CA GLU A 267 14.72 -8.11 -1.66
C GLU A 267 15.40 -8.07 -0.28
N ASP A 268 15.78 -6.91 0.19
CA ASP A 268 16.35 -6.76 1.54
C ASP A 268 15.28 -6.78 2.64
N GLY A 269 13.98 -6.74 2.30
CA GLY A 269 12.91 -6.86 3.29
C GLY A 269 12.31 -5.52 3.71
N LEU A 270 12.15 -5.29 5.01
CA LEU A 270 11.59 -4.04 5.53
C LEU A 270 12.20 -3.64 6.88
N SER A 271 12.24 -2.33 7.12
CA SER A 271 12.65 -1.78 8.44
C SER A 271 11.49 -1.01 9.05
N PHE A 272 11.28 -1.24 10.33
CA PHE A 272 10.24 -0.60 11.15
C PHE A 272 10.88 0.41 12.10
N PHE A 273 10.25 1.55 12.27
CA PHE A 273 10.71 2.60 13.19
C PHE A 273 9.51 3.23 13.92
N SER A 274 9.62 3.35 15.23
CA SER A 274 8.69 4.09 16.09
C SER A 274 9.47 5.06 16.98
N GLU A 275 8.84 5.60 18.01
CA GLU A 275 9.53 6.42 19.00
C GLU A 275 10.46 5.59 19.90
N SER A 276 10.07 4.36 20.20
CA SER A 276 10.73 3.51 21.20
C SER A 276 11.58 2.40 20.59
N GLU A 277 11.39 2.06 19.31
CA GLU A 277 12.07 0.90 18.72
C GLU A 277 12.32 1.02 17.22
N ALA A 278 13.38 0.34 16.81
CA ALA A 278 13.73 0.17 15.40
C ALA A 278 14.23 -1.26 15.19
N PHE A 279 13.71 -1.93 14.17
CA PHE A 279 14.15 -3.29 13.81
C PHE A 279 14.03 -3.53 12.31
N HIS A 280 14.70 -4.59 11.88
CA HIS A 280 14.72 -4.99 10.46
C HIS A 280 14.29 -6.45 10.32
N ILE A 281 13.59 -6.75 9.25
CA ILE A 281 13.16 -8.11 8.86
C ILE A 281 13.61 -8.33 7.42
N ILE A 282 14.38 -9.39 7.19
CA ILE A 282 14.76 -9.83 5.84
C ILE A 282 13.54 -10.40 5.09
N ALA A 283 13.54 -10.27 3.78
CA ALA A 283 12.44 -10.79 2.96
C ALA A 283 12.39 -12.33 3.02
N PHE A 284 11.18 -12.87 3.11
CA PHE A 284 10.98 -14.33 3.14
C PHE A 284 10.89 -14.97 1.75
N ALA A 285 10.70 -14.16 0.70
CA ALA A 285 10.54 -14.68 -0.66
C ALA A 285 11.84 -15.28 -1.18
N LYS A 286 11.81 -16.55 -1.59
CA LYS A 286 12.93 -17.24 -2.25
C LYS A 286 12.90 -17.03 -3.76
N ASP A 287 11.72 -17.09 -4.33
CA ASP A 287 11.49 -16.93 -5.77
C ASP A 287 10.58 -15.72 -6.00
N VAL A 288 11.07 -14.76 -6.74
CA VAL A 288 10.34 -13.53 -7.05
C VAL A 288 9.98 -13.54 -8.54
N TYR A 289 8.69 -13.65 -8.82
CA TYR A 289 8.17 -13.59 -10.19
C TYR A 289 7.80 -12.17 -10.59
N ASP A 290 7.17 -11.43 -9.68
CA ASP A 290 6.70 -10.07 -10.00
C ASP A 290 6.46 -9.27 -8.70
N VAL A 291 7.10 -8.12 -8.60
CA VAL A 291 6.97 -7.23 -7.44
C VAL A 291 5.77 -6.26 -7.53
N THR A 292 5.04 -6.26 -8.66
CA THR A 292 3.91 -5.35 -8.86
C THR A 292 2.84 -5.53 -7.78
N GLY A 293 2.57 -4.50 -6.99
CA GLY A 293 1.56 -4.53 -5.91
C GLY A 293 2.06 -5.11 -4.59
N ALA A 294 3.35 -5.41 -4.45
CA ALA A 294 3.90 -5.87 -3.16
C ALA A 294 3.75 -4.81 -2.06
N GLY A 295 3.93 -3.53 -2.40
CA GLY A 295 3.69 -2.40 -1.49
C GLY A 295 2.24 -2.37 -1.01
N ASP A 296 1.27 -2.49 -1.95
CA ASP A 296 -0.16 -2.54 -1.62
C ASP A 296 -0.48 -3.69 -0.65
N THR A 297 0.13 -4.87 -0.89
CA THR A 297 -0.04 -6.05 -0.03
C THR A 297 0.55 -5.80 1.37
N THR A 298 1.74 -5.20 1.44
CA THR A 298 2.38 -4.84 2.71
C THR A 298 1.52 -3.83 3.49
N THR A 299 1.03 -2.80 2.81
CA THR A 299 0.16 -1.78 3.40
C THR A 299 -1.15 -2.41 3.91
N ALA A 300 -1.76 -3.29 3.13
CA ALA A 300 -2.97 -4.02 3.52
C ALA A 300 -2.76 -4.87 4.79
N ALA A 301 -1.64 -5.60 4.83
CA ALA A 301 -1.31 -6.43 5.99
C ALA A 301 -1.08 -5.58 7.26
N PHE A 302 -0.30 -4.48 7.16
CA PHE A 302 -0.12 -3.57 8.30
C PHE A 302 -1.44 -2.94 8.74
N ALA A 303 -2.31 -2.55 7.80
CA ALA A 303 -3.62 -1.98 8.13
C ALA A 303 -4.45 -2.94 8.99
N LEU A 304 -4.49 -4.21 8.61
CA LEU A 304 -5.21 -5.25 9.36
C LEU A 304 -4.57 -5.47 10.75
N CYS A 305 -3.26 -5.61 10.80
CA CYS A 305 -2.52 -5.83 12.06
C CYS A 305 -2.72 -4.64 13.02
N GLU A 306 -2.57 -3.41 12.53
CA GLU A 306 -2.81 -2.22 13.33
C GLU A 306 -4.26 -2.12 13.80
N GLY A 307 -5.20 -2.53 12.95
CA GLY A 307 -6.64 -2.52 13.28
C GLY A 307 -6.98 -3.36 14.51
N ILE A 308 -6.31 -4.49 14.68
CA ILE A 308 -6.52 -5.35 15.86
C ILE A 308 -5.51 -5.08 17.01
N GLY A 309 -4.58 -4.14 16.83
CA GLY A 309 -3.56 -3.84 17.85
C GLY A 309 -2.51 -4.93 18.00
N LEU A 310 -2.17 -5.64 16.92
CA LEU A 310 -1.12 -6.67 16.94
C LEU A 310 0.24 -6.00 17.21
N GLU A 311 1.10 -6.69 17.96
CA GLU A 311 2.46 -6.22 18.28
C GLU A 311 3.27 -5.90 17.01
N ASP A 312 4.12 -4.88 17.07
CA ASP A 312 4.84 -4.35 15.91
C ASP A 312 5.70 -5.40 15.20
N GLU A 313 6.43 -6.22 15.97
CA GLU A 313 7.25 -7.30 15.41
C GLU A 313 6.38 -8.36 14.70
N LYS A 314 5.26 -8.77 15.32
CA LYS A 314 4.33 -9.72 14.72
C LYS A 314 3.69 -9.13 13.46
N SER A 315 3.34 -7.84 13.49
CA SER A 315 2.77 -7.13 12.34
C SER A 315 3.74 -7.12 11.15
N ALA A 316 5.00 -6.83 11.42
CA ALA A 316 6.05 -6.77 10.38
C ALA A 316 6.34 -8.17 9.80
N VAL A 317 6.42 -9.20 10.65
CA VAL A 317 6.60 -10.59 10.20
C VAL A 317 5.39 -11.04 9.36
N PHE A 318 4.17 -10.77 9.82
CA PHE A 318 2.94 -11.12 9.11
C PHE A 318 2.87 -10.41 7.73
N ALA A 319 3.21 -9.12 7.68
CA ALA A 319 3.25 -8.35 6.43
C ALA A 319 4.30 -8.92 5.47
N SER A 320 5.47 -9.34 5.97
CA SER A 320 6.52 -9.97 5.15
C SER A 320 6.06 -11.33 4.59
N ILE A 321 5.28 -12.10 5.35
CA ILE A 321 4.67 -13.35 4.85
C ILE A 321 3.69 -13.03 3.71
N CYS A 322 2.81 -12.04 3.89
CA CYS A 322 1.84 -11.63 2.86
C CYS A 322 2.56 -11.16 1.58
N ALA A 323 3.60 -10.33 1.72
CA ALA A 323 4.40 -9.86 0.60
C ALA A 323 5.08 -11.02 -0.14
N SER A 324 5.61 -12.02 0.60
CA SER A 324 6.24 -13.20 -0.03
C SER A 324 5.23 -14.03 -0.83
N CYS A 325 4.00 -14.18 -0.34
CA CYS A 325 2.93 -14.84 -1.10
C CYS A 325 2.65 -14.07 -2.40
N LYS A 326 2.61 -12.73 -2.33
CA LYS A 326 2.29 -11.91 -3.51
C LYS A 326 3.38 -12.00 -4.58
N VAL A 327 4.67 -11.88 -4.23
CA VAL A 327 5.75 -11.82 -5.23
C VAL A 327 6.00 -13.15 -5.94
N SER A 328 5.43 -14.24 -5.46
CA SER A 328 5.44 -15.54 -6.13
C SER A 328 4.40 -15.67 -7.26
N HIS A 329 3.63 -14.60 -7.52
CA HIS A 329 2.57 -14.58 -8.55
C HIS A 329 2.74 -13.40 -9.50
N LEU A 330 2.33 -13.59 -10.77
CA LEU A 330 2.41 -12.57 -11.82
C LEU A 330 1.30 -11.52 -11.68
N GLY A 331 1.65 -10.25 -11.88
CA GLY A 331 0.73 -9.12 -11.85
C GLY A 331 0.22 -8.81 -10.45
N THR A 332 -0.78 -7.96 -10.34
CA THR A 332 -1.45 -7.70 -9.06
C THR A 332 -2.17 -8.98 -8.60
N TYR A 333 -1.76 -9.49 -7.46
CA TYR A 333 -2.28 -10.71 -6.83
C TYR A 333 -2.49 -10.42 -5.35
N SER A 334 -3.59 -10.89 -4.81
CA SER A 334 -3.91 -10.69 -3.39
C SER A 334 -3.92 -12.05 -2.69
N PRO A 335 -3.02 -12.26 -1.71
CA PRO A 335 -2.94 -13.54 -0.99
C PRO A 335 -4.21 -13.87 -0.22
N THR A 336 -4.53 -15.15 -0.17
CA THR A 336 -5.65 -15.66 0.63
C THR A 336 -5.16 -16.15 2.01
N LYS A 337 -6.07 -16.22 2.98
CA LYS A 337 -5.80 -16.84 4.31
C LYS A 337 -5.08 -18.17 4.17
N THR A 338 -5.59 -19.05 3.30
CA THR A 338 -5.05 -20.41 3.11
C THR A 338 -3.58 -20.39 2.66
N GLU A 339 -3.25 -19.49 1.73
CA GLU A 339 -1.87 -19.35 1.24
C GLU A 339 -0.95 -18.78 2.31
N ILE A 340 -1.41 -17.77 3.04
CA ILE A 340 -0.63 -17.16 4.12
C ILE A 340 -0.30 -18.19 5.20
N VAL A 341 -1.30 -18.99 5.62
CA VAL A 341 -1.10 -20.07 6.62
C VAL A 341 -0.14 -21.13 6.08
N LYS A 342 -0.24 -21.48 4.80
CA LYS A 342 0.67 -22.46 4.16
C LYS A 342 2.11 -21.94 4.17
N VAL A 343 2.33 -20.67 3.80
CA VAL A 343 3.68 -20.06 3.80
C VAL A 343 4.22 -19.99 5.23
N LEU A 344 3.40 -19.56 6.20
CA LEU A 344 3.78 -19.51 7.61
C LEU A 344 4.29 -20.88 8.10
N LYS A 345 3.55 -21.96 7.85
CA LYS A 345 3.95 -23.33 8.23
C LYS A 345 5.25 -23.76 7.54
N ASN A 346 5.41 -23.42 6.27
CA ASN A 346 6.64 -23.74 5.55
C ASN A 346 7.86 -23.03 6.17
N LEU A 347 7.72 -21.75 6.54
CA LEU A 347 8.81 -20.96 7.14
C LEU A 347 9.22 -21.50 8.51
N ILE A 348 8.29 -22.03 9.29
CA ILE A 348 8.58 -22.65 10.60
C ILE A 348 9.33 -23.99 10.42
N ASN A 349 8.94 -24.77 9.43
CA ASN A 349 9.50 -26.10 9.20
C ASN A 349 10.87 -26.10 8.47
N PHE A 350 11.26 -24.98 7.89
CA PHE A 350 12.59 -24.82 7.30
C PHE A 350 13.61 -24.48 8.41
N LYS A 351 14.26 -25.53 8.96
CA LYS A 351 15.43 -25.40 9.84
C LYS A 351 16.71 -25.42 9.01
#